data_0ab7b124dc6f5a61e9d7c4612bbdfc94
#
_entry.id   0ab7b124dc6f5a61e9d7c4612bbdfc94
#
_cell.length_a   1.000
_cell.length_b   1.000
_cell.length_c   1.000
_cell.angle_alpha   90.00
_cell.angle_beta   90.00
_cell.angle_gamma   90.00
#
_symmetry.space_group_name_H-M   'P 1'
#
loop_
_entity.id
_entity.type
_entity.pdbx_description
1 polymer ?
#
loop_
_entity_poly.entity_id
_entity_poly.type
_entity_poly.pdbx_seq_one_letter_code
_entity_poly.pdbx_strand_id
1 'polypeptide(L)'
;RQNSSFSRTDSTALIVYPTENFVGYVEIMIIASDTTGEYAVDTLTLTIENINDAPFVANAIADIEVDEDSEPITVAINGVFDDADILVGDSLSITAVSLADTLVTVEYDSNSVPMLVFAENGNGETDIIVTAADLSGLTANDTVHVTILPVNDAPTEFGLLSPADSTELIITPNDISQEMNLMMKWESSSDVDGDVLSYQFVLYNGVYDPGAPVFIDTVLSDTVLYIPYQDLAELIGMLGQTSISGDWTVFTTDSVDTTISNDVWNILIDAGGVLSIHGDIIPEVYALHQNYPNPFNPTTILRYDLPEDTQVNITIYDIMGREVRTLVNNQQSAGYKSVVWDATNDLGQPVSAGMYLYRISAEEFVQVKKMVLLK
;
A
#
# COMPACT_ATOMS: atom_id res chain seq x y z
N ARG A 1 -41.77 48.00 -0.35
CA ARG A 1 -41.65 49.48 -0.17
C ARG A 1 -40.29 49.88 -0.69
N GLN A 2 -40.32 50.59 -1.83
CA GLN A 2 -39.14 51.05 -2.54
C GLN A 2 -38.52 52.22 -1.81
N ASN A 3 -37.26 52.12 -1.45
CA ASN A 3 -36.53 53.20 -0.82
C ASN A 3 -35.73 53.97 -1.88
N SER A 4 -36.37 54.89 -2.56
CA SER A 4 -35.63 55.94 -3.28
C SER A 4 -35.44 57.14 -2.35
N SER A 5 -34.20 57.63 -2.24
CA SER A 5 -33.95 58.84 -1.48
C SER A 5 -34.01 60.06 -2.43
N PHE A 6 -34.62 61.14 -1.92
CA PHE A 6 -34.77 62.38 -2.69
C PHE A 6 -33.96 63.48 -1.98
N SER A 7 -33.19 64.27 -2.69
CA SER A 7 -32.52 65.45 -2.19
C SER A 7 -32.93 66.65 -3.04
N ARG A 8 -33.31 67.75 -2.37
CA ARG A 8 -33.59 69.06 -3.02
C ARG A 8 -32.38 69.94 -2.83
N THR A 9 -31.74 70.37 -3.91
CA THR A 9 -30.55 71.20 -3.86
C THR A 9 -30.87 72.69 -4.02
N ASP A 10 -31.97 73.00 -4.69
CA ASP A 10 -32.54 74.33 -4.84
C ASP A 10 -34.02 74.24 -5.20
N SER A 11 -34.67 75.38 -5.52
CA SER A 11 -36.08 75.42 -5.88
C SER A 11 -36.34 75.00 -7.33
N THR A 12 -35.33 74.63 -8.11
CA THR A 12 -35.42 74.39 -9.57
C THR A 12 -35.00 73.03 -10.00
N ALA A 13 -34.41 72.21 -9.11
CA ALA A 13 -33.93 70.87 -9.43
C ALA A 13 -34.37 69.81 -8.40
N LEU A 14 -34.81 68.65 -8.89
CA LEU A 14 -35.04 67.43 -8.14
C LEU A 14 -33.99 66.44 -8.56
N ILE A 15 -33.17 65.94 -7.64
CA ILE A 15 -32.20 64.89 -7.87
C ILE A 15 -32.77 63.61 -7.26
N VAL A 16 -32.82 62.55 -8.10
CA VAL A 16 -33.26 61.21 -7.69
C VAL A 16 -32.06 60.28 -7.67
N TYR A 17 -31.90 59.59 -6.53
CA TYR A 17 -30.88 58.55 -6.37
C TYR A 17 -31.59 57.20 -6.32
N PRO A 18 -31.51 56.37 -7.41
CA PRO A 18 -32.01 55.02 -7.35
C PRO A 18 -31.28 54.21 -6.29
N THR A 19 -31.97 53.23 -5.73
CA THR A 19 -31.31 52.22 -4.91
C THR A 19 -30.41 51.38 -5.85
N GLU A 20 -29.26 50.95 -5.35
CA GLU A 20 -28.37 50.05 -6.11
C GLU A 20 -29.13 48.81 -6.58
N ASN A 21 -28.86 48.38 -7.82
CA ASN A 21 -29.48 47.24 -8.50
C ASN A 21 -31.02 47.30 -8.59
N PHE A 22 -31.61 48.50 -8.49
CA PHE A 22 -33.04 48.66 -8.71
C PHE A 22 -33.33 48.81 -10.21
N VAL A 23 -34.21 47.96 -10.73
CA VAL A 23 -34.70 47.98 -12.13
C VAL A 23 -36.23 48.14 -12.12
N GLY A 24 -36.76 48.96 -12.97
CA GLY A 24 -38.20 49.17 -13.07
C GLY A 24 -38.60 50.61 -13.23
N TYR A 25 -39.83 50.97 -12.84
CA TYR A 25 -40.30 52.33 -12.92
C TYR A 25 -40.73 52.84 -11.54
N VAL A 26 -40.56 54.14 -11.32
CA VAL A 26 -40.99 54.84 -10.13
C VAL A 26 -41.84 56.02 -10.53
N GLU A 27 -43.04 56.15 -9.97
CA GLU A 27 -43.88 57.32 -10.14
C GLU A 27 -43.52 58.34 -9.05
N ILE A 28 -43.11 59.52 -9.48
CA ILE A 28 -42.75 60.61 -8.61
C ILE A 28 -43.81 61.69 -8.68
N MET A 29 -44.55 61.85 -7.62
CA MET A 29 -45.54 62.92 -7.50
C MET A 29 -44.90 64.25 -7.06
N ILE A 30 -44.95 65.25 -7.87
CA ILE A 30 -44.45 66.59 -7.58
C ILE A 30 -45.59 67.43 -7.14
N ILE A 31 -45.53 67.99 -5.94
CA ILE A 31 -46.55 68.87 -5.39
C ILE A 31 -45.99 70.29 -5.23
N ALA A 32 -46.53 71.26 -5.90
CA ALA A 32 -46.20 72.65 -5.69
C ALA A 32 -47.34 73.34 -4.93
N SER A 33 -47.03 73.95 -3.77
CA SER A 33 -48.04 74.70 -2.99
C SER A 33 -47.61 76.12 -2.79
N ASP A 34 -48.62 77.01 -2.82
CA ASP A 34 -48.42 78.37 -2.48
C ASP A 34 -48.57 78.69 -0.99
N THR A 35 -48.41 79.92 -0.61
CA THR A 35 -48.49 80.37 0.79
C THR A 35 -49.92 80.40 1.37
N THR A 36 -50.93 80.20 0.54
CA THR A 36 -52.35 80.14 0.93
C THR A 36 -52.83 78.71 1.12
N GLY A 37 -52.03 77.71 0.74
CA GLY A 37 -52.37 76.29 0.87
C GLY A 37 -52.95 75.68 -0.39
N GLU A 38 -53.09 76.44 -1.50
CA GLU A 38 -53.43 75.90 -2.79
C GLU A 38 -52.28 75.14 -3.41
N TYR A 39 -52.54 74.00 -4.05
CA TYR A 39 -51.49 73.17 -4.60
C TYR A 39 -51.85 72.68 -6.04
N ALA A 40 -50.83 72.49 -6.81
CA ALA A 40 -50.85 71.78 -8.08
C ALA A 40 -50.04 70.51 -8.00
N VAL A 41 -50.50 69.45 -8.66
CA VAL A 41 -49.83 68.16 -8.66
C VAL A 41 -49.49 67.80 -10.09
N ASP A 42 -48.25 67.31 -10.26
CA ASP A 42 -47.79 66.65 -11.51
C ASP A 42 -47.14 65.34 -11.16
N THR A 43 -47.20 64.40 -12.12
CA THR A 43 -46.59 63.02 -11.89
C THR A 43 -45.60 62.77 -13.02
N LEU A 44 -44.36 62.44 -12.58
CA LEU A 44 -43.26 62.02 -13.43
C LEU A 44 -43.05 60.52 -13.27
N THR A 45 -43.03 59.75 -14.38
CA THR A 45 -42.59 58.39 -14.40
C THR A 45 -41.09 58.33 -14.75
N LEU A 46 -40.30 57.83 -13.83
CA LEU A 46 -38.87 57.54 -14.03
C LEU A 46 -38.70 56.05 -14.30
N THR A 47 -38.16 55.71 -15.45
CA THR A 47 -37.74 54.33 -15.78
C THR A 47 -36.27 54.18 -15.50
N ILE A 48 -35.92 53.13 -14.77
CA ILE A 48 -34.54 52.76 -14.45
C ILE A 48 -34.29 51.46 -15.17
N GLU A 49 -33.40 51.51 -16.14
CA GLU A 49 -33.02 50.37 -16.97
C GLU A 49 -31.93 49.55 -16.25
N ASN A 50 -31.91 48.21 -16.51
CA ASN A 50 -30.88 47.36 -16.02
C ASN A 50 -29.55 47.66 -16.73
N ILE A 51 -28.48 47.68 -15.94
CA ILE A 51 -27.09 47.61 -16.41
C ILE A 51 -26.55 46.34 -15.84
N ASN A 52 -26.06 45.43 -16.71
CA ASN A 52 -25.56 44.11 -16.30
C ASN A 52 -24.40 44.25 -15.31
N ASP A 53 -24.56 43.63 -14.15
CA ASP A 53 -23.50 43.42 -13.16
C ASP A 53 -22.77 42.09 -13.45
N ALA A 54 -21.62 41.91 -12.89
CA ALA A 54 -20.91 40.64 -12.99
C ALA A 54 -21.28 39.71 -11.83
N PRO A 55 -21.33 38.39 -12.04
CA PRO A 55 -21.51 37.47 -10.94
C PRO A 55 -20.36 37.60 -9.87
N PHE A 56 -20.64 37.14 -8.68
CA PHE A 56 -19.68 37.17 -7.59
C PHE A 56 -19.76 35.88 -6.75
N VAL A 57 -18.65 35.54 -6.04
CA VAL A 57 -18.64 34.42 -5.12
C VAL A 57 -19.35 34.82 -3.83
N ALA A 58 -20.54 34.27 -3.60
CA ALA A 58 -21.33 34.49 -2.40
C ALA A 58 -20.89 33.60 -1.24
N ASN A 59 -20.56 32.33 -1.53
CA ASN A 59 -20.03 31.38 -0.55
C ASN A 59 -18.96 30.54 -1.26
N ALA A 60 -17.71 30.69 -0.85
CA ALA A 60 -16.62 29.92 -1.42
C ALA A 60 -16.80 28.40 -1.19
N ILE A 61 -16.40 27.61 -2.18
CA ILE A 61 -16.34 26.14 -2.09
C ILE A 61 -15.22 25.79 -1.12
N ALA A 62 -15.48 24.83 -0.23
CA ALA A 62 -14.44 24.35 0.69
C ALA A 62 -13.41 23.50 -0.08
N ASP A 63 -12.16 23.52 0.39
CA ASP A 63 -11.13 22.63 -0.06
C ASP A 63 -11.52 21.16 0.15
N ILE A 64 -10.98 20.28 -0.67
CA ILE A 64 -11.33 18.86 -0.73
C ILE A 64 -10.11 18.05 -0.39
N GLU A 65 -10.27 17.11 0.53
CA GLU A 65 -9.27 16.11 0.88
C GLU A 65 -9.90 14.74 0.71
N VAL A 66 -9.26 13.86 -0.06
CA VAL A 66 -9.68 12.49 -0.32
C VAL A 66 -8.47 11.57 -0.37
N ASP A 67 -8.69 10.28 -0.16
CA ASP A 67 -7.71 9.25 -0.47
C ASP A 67 -7.67 9.01 -1.99
N GLU A 68 -6.54 8.57 -2.53
CA GLU A 68 -6.49 8.11 -3.91
C GLU A 68 -7.45 6.93 -4.13
N ASP A 69 -7.80 6.66 -5.38
CA ASP A 69 -8.80 5.65 -5.76
C ASP A 69 -10.21 5.89 -5.20
N SER A 70 -10.45 7.07 -4.65
CA SER A 70 -11.80 7.45 -4.21
C SER A 70 -12.78 7.51 -5.38
N GLU A 71 -14.01 7.11 -5.12
CA GLU A 71 -15.12 7.29 -6.09
C GLU A 71 -15.28 8.76 -6.48
N PRO A 72 -15.74 9.04 -7.71
CA PRO A 72 -15.96 10.41 -8.17
C PRO A 72 -16.87 11.20 -7.24
N ILE A 73 -16.53 12.44 -6.95
CA ILE A 73 -17.30 13.33 -6.07
C ILE A 73 -17.90 14.50 -6.83
N THR A 74 -19.12 14.86 -6.46
CA THR A 74 -19.82 16.03 -7.03
C THR A 74 -19.41 17.29 -6.29
N VAL A 75 -19.01 18.33 -7.01
CA VAL A 75 -18.71 19.65 -6.45
C VAL A 75 -20.01 20.36 -6.08
N ALA A 76 -20.14 20.75 -4.82
CA ALA A 76 -21.33 21.43 -4.32
C ALA A 76 -21.35 22.91 -4.80
N ILE A 77 -21.94 23.19 -5.95
CA ILE A 77 -21.97 24.53 -6.56
C ILE A 77 -23.20 25.37 -6.17
N ASN A 78 -24.16 24.77 -5.46
CA ASN A 78 -25.40 25.44 -5.13
C ASN A 78 -25.19 26.60 -4.14
N GLY A 79 -25.52 27.83 -4.56
CA GLY A 79 -25.36 29.03 -3.75
C GLY A 79 -23.90 29.51 -3.59
N VAL A 80 -22.97 28.98 -4.38
CA VAL A 80 -21.58 29.43 -4.45
C VAL A 80 -21.49 30.80 -5.10
N PHE A 81 -22.16 30.95 -6.24
CA PHE A 81 -22.20 32.19 -7.01
C PHE A 81 -23.56 32.84 -6.90
N ASP A 82 -23.56 34.16 -6.91
CA ASP A 82 -24.77 34.98 -6.97
C ASP A 82 -24.56 36.14 -7.96
N ASP A 83 -25.66 36.72 -8.41
CA ASP A 83 -25.65 37.86 -9.33
C ASP A 83 -26.84 38.78 -9.05
N ALA A 84 -26.60 40.09 -9.11
CA ALA A 84 -27.62 41.08 -8.85
C ALA A 84 -28.77 41.04 -9.86
N ASP A 85 -28.52 40.54 -11.06
CA ASP A 85 -29.44 40.58 -12.20
C ASP A 85 -30.30 39.30 -12.37
N ILE A 86 -30.08 38.26 -11.53
CA ILE A 86 -30.88 37.02 -11.57
C ILE A 86 -32.38 37.31 -11.48
N LEU A 87 -32.79 38.28 -10.65
CA LEU A 87 -34.19 38.64 -10.44
C LEU A 87 -34.80 39.37 -11.63
N VAL A 88 -33.99 39.90 -12.54
CA VAL A 88 -34.41 40.63 -13.73
C VAL A 88 -34.19 39.89 -15.03
N GLY A 89 -33.85 38.62 -14.94
CA GLY A 89 -33.86 37.68 -16.08
C GLY A 89 -32.49 37.15 -16.50
N ASP A 90 -31.46 37.39 -15.72
CA ASP A 90 -30.16 36.76 -15.95
C ASP A 90 -30.10 35.33 -15.41
N SER A 91 -29.08 34.59 -15.81
CA SER A 91 -28.82 33.22 -15.36
C SER A 91 -27.31 32.89 -15.44
N LEU A 92 -26.82 32.11 -14.50
CA LEU A 92 -25.43 31.71 -14.44
C LEU A 92 -25.23 30.36 -15.10
N SER A 93 -24.20 30.25 -15.93
CA SER A 93 -23.64 28.98 -16.40
C SER A 93 -22.36 28.65 -15.62
N ILE A 94 -22.26 27.41 -15.15
CA ILE A 94 -21.09 26.97 -14.33
C ILE A 94 -20.22 26.06 -15.18
N THR A 95 -18.92 26.34 -15.16
CA THR A 95 -17.88 25.45 -15.71
C THR A 95 -16.78 25.23 -14.67
N ALA A 96 -16.07 24.12 -14.78
CA ALA A 96 -14.94 23.81 -13.92
C ALA A 96 -13.80 23.25 -14.74
N VAL A 97 -12.56 23.57 -14.34
CA VAL A 97 -11.32 23.12 -15.02
C VAL A 97 -10.30 22.73 -13.96
N SER A 98 -9.71 21.56 -14.12
CA SER A 98 -8.56 21.13 -13.33
C SER A 98 -7.28 21.75 -13.87
N LEU A 99 -6.35 22.12 -12.96
CA LEU A 99 -5.01 22.56 -13.35
C LEU A 99 -4.05 21.39 -13.56
N ALA A 100 -4.41 20.17 -13.11
CA ALA A 100 -3.71 18.93 -13.38
C ALA A 100 -4.71 17.84 -13.79
N ASP A 101 -5.09 17.83 -15.04
CA ASP A 101 -6.05 16.88 -15.63
C ASP A 101 -5.53 15.43 -15.66
N THR A 102 -4.24 15.23 -15.47
CA THR A 102 -3.63 13.90 -15.26
C THR A 102 -3.85 13.34 -13.87
N LEU A 103 -4.23 14.17 -12.90
CA LEU A 103 -4.48 13.79 -11.52
C LEU A 103 -5.97 13.81 -11.20
N VAL A 104 -6.68 14.87 -11.63
CA VAL A 104 -8.11 15.04 -11.44
C VAL A 104 -8.72 15.52 -12.74
N THR A 105 -9.66 14.78 -13.31
CA THR A 105 -10.47 15.22 -14.45
C THR A 105 -11.81 15.75 -13.97
N VAL A 106 -12.36 16.73 -14.70
CA VAL A 106 -13.69 17.27 -14.44
C VAL A 106 -14.68 16.71 -15.44
N GLU A 107 -15.67 15.99 -14.95
CA GLU A 107 -16.83 15.53 -15.70
C GLU A 107 -18.09 16.26 -15.23
N TYR A 108 -19.22 16.01 -15.85
CA TYR A 108 -20.49 16.62 -15.49
C TYR A 108 -21.58 15.55 -15.36
N ASP A 109 -22.36 15.66 -14.30
CA ASP A 109 -23.52 14.79 -14.12
C ASP A 109 -24.66 15.13 -15.11
N SER A 110 -25.77 14.38 -15.04
CA SER A 110 -26.97 14.60 -15.89
C SER A 110 -27.63 15.95 -15.66
N ASN A 111 -27.32 16.67 -14.60
CA ASN A 111 -27.81 17.99 -14.28
C ASN A 111 -26.81 19.10 -14.60
N SER A 112 -25.70 18.76 -15.27
CA SER A 112 -24.58 19.66 -15.58
C SER A 112 -23.87 20.19 -14.34
N VAL A 113 -23.82 19.39 -13.26
CA VAL A 113 -23.05 19.71 -12.07
C VAL A 113 -21.64 19.10 -12.21
N PRO A 114 -20.57 19.87 -11.94
CA PRO A 114 -19.20 19.34 -12.04
C PRO A 114 -18.96 18.19 -11.08
N MET A 115 -18.33 17.15 -11.59
CA MET A 115 -17.83 15.98 -10.85
C MET A 115 -16.32 15.90 -10.99
N LEU A 116 -15.62 15.61 -9.91
CA LEU A 116 -14.20 15.34 -9.91
C LEU A 116 -14.00 13.83 -9.99
N VAL A 117 -13.22 13.40 -10.98
CA VAL A 117 -12.82 12.01 -11.20
C VAL A 117 -11.32 11.93 -10.98
N PHE A 118 -10.91 11.10 -10.04
CA PHE A 118 -9.52 10.96 -9.63
C PHE A 118 -8.80 9.94 -10.53
N ALA A 119 -7.52 10.17 -10.79
CA ALA A 119 -6.69 9.20 -11.51
C ALA A 119 -6.44 7.99 -10.61
N GLU A 120 -6.49 6.80 -11.18
CA GLU A 120 -6.14 5.55 -10.50
C GLU A 120 -4.69 5.64 -9.98
N ASN A 121 -4.46 5.29 -8.72
CA ASN A 121 -3.15 5.36 -8.03
C ASN A 121 -2.50 6.75 -8.15
N GLY A 122 -3.29 7.79 -8.16
CA GLY A 122 -2.83 9.15 -8.37
C GLY A 122 -2.96 10.01 -7.13
N ASN A 123 -1.87 10.29 -6.43
CA ASN A 123 -1.84 11.14 -5.24
C ASN A 123 -1.10 12.47 -5.50
N GLY A 124 -1.37 13.48 -4.66
CA GLY A 124 -0.80 14.81 -4.76
C GLY A 124 -1.83 15.92 -4.59
N GLU A 125 -1.51 17.10 -5.11
CA GLU A 125 -2.32 18.31 -4.95
C GLU A 125 -2.62 18.95 -6.30
N THR A 126 -3.81 19.51 -6.46
CA THR A 126 -4.19 20.32 -7.62
C THR A 126 -5.25 21.34 -7.24
N ASP A 127 -5.43 22.35 -8.09
CA ASP A 127 -6.52 23.32 -7.97
C ASP A 127 -7.57 23.11 -9.07
N ILE A 128 -8.81 23.22 -8.70
CA ILE A 128 -9.97 23.25 -9.62
C ILE A 128 -10.50 24.66 -9.67
N ILE A 129 -10.50 25.27 -10.85
CA ILE A 129 -11.10 26.59 -11.08
C ILE A 129 -12.55 26.40 -11.50
N VAL A 130 -13.48 26.83 -10.65
CA VAL A 130 -14.91 26.85 -10.95
C VAL A 130 -15.29 28.26 -11.38
N THR A 131 -15.86 28.40 -12.57
CA THR A 131 -16.22 29.67 -13.19
C THR A 131 -17.73 29.78 -13.36
N ALA A 132 -18.32 30.84 -12.85
CA ALA A 132 -19.66 31.25 -13.20
C ALA A 132 -19.61 32.33 -14.28
N ALA A 133 -20.41 32.20 -15.30
CA ALA A 133 -20.58 33.21 -16.35
C ALA A 133 -22.07 33.58 -16.48
N ASP A 134 -22.35 34.90 -16.56
CA ASP A 134 -23.67 35.45 -16.86
C ASP A 134 -24.03 35.36 -18.36
N LEU A 135 -25.22 35.76 -18.74
CA LEU A 135 -25.66 35.78 -20.15
C LEU A 135 -24.89 36.79 -21.02
N SER A 136 -24.26 37.79 -20.40
CA SER A 136 -23.44 38.81 -21.09
C SER A 136 -21.98 38.40 -21.23
N GLY A 137 -21.57 37.31 -20.57
CA GLY A 137 -20.21 36.76 -20.61
C GLY A 137 -19.28 37.35 -19.57
N LEU A 138 -19.78 38.11 -18.58
CA LEU A 138 -18.94 38.46 -17.38
C LEU A 138 -18.84 37.27 -16.48
N THR A 139 -17.72 37.15 -15.77
CA THR A 139 -17.38 35.94 -15.01
C THR A 139 -16.91 36.23 -13.60
N ALA A 140 -17.14 35.24 -12.72
CA ALA A 140 -16.49 35.12 -11.41
C ALA A 140 -15.92 33.74 -11.26
N ASN A 141 -14.78 33.63 -10.58
CA ASN A 141 -14.09 32.39 -10.33
C ASN A 141 -13.98 32.08 -8.84
N ASP A 142 -14.12 30.82 -8.50
CA ASP A 142 -13.71 30.26 -7.21
C ASP A 142 -12.67 29.16 -7.43
N THR A 143 -11.71 29.04 -6.55
CA THR A 143 -10.63 28.05 -6.65
C THR A 143 -10.75 27.09 -5.49
N VAL A 144 -10.88 25.80 -5.81
CA VAL A 144 -10.96 24.71 -4.84
C VAL A 144 -9.63 24.00 -4.82
N HIS A 145 -8.96 23.97 -3.69
CA HIS A 145 -7.76 23.17 -3.49
C HIS A 145 -8.17 21.71 -3.24
N VAL A 146 -7.58 20.79 -3.99
CA VAL A 146 -7.83 19.34 -3.87
C VAL A 146 -6.53 18.66 -3.46
N THR A 147 -6.57 17.98 -2.31
CA THR A 147 -5.49 17.14 -1.80
C THR A 147 -5.91 15.68 -1.90
N ILE A 148 -5.11 14.86 -2.59
CA ILE A 148 -5.31 13.43 -2.72
C ILE A 148 -4.21 12.74 -1.93
N LEU A 149 -4.59 12.02 -0.89
CA LEU A 149 -3.68 11.34 0.02
C LEU A 149 -3.29 9.97 -0.55
N PRO A 150 -2.01 9.56 -0.42
CA PRO A 150 -1.58 8.23 -0.83
C PRO A 150 -2.19 7.17 0.08
N VAL A 151 -2.56 6.04 -0.52
CA VAL A 151 -3.02 4.81 0.14
C VAL A 151 -2.13 3.67 -0.36
N ASN A 152 -1.69 2.80 0.53
CA ASN A 152 -0.86 1.69 0.13
C ASN A 152 -1.60 0.74 -0.81
N ASP A 153 -1.02 0.47 -1.96
CA ASP A 153 -1.45 -0.56 -2.90
C ASP A 153 -0.71 -1.89 -2.62
N ALA A 154 -1.39 -2.99 -2.81
CA ALA A 154 -0.74 -4.29 -2.67
C ALA A 154 0.18 -4.58 -3.87
N PRO A 155 1.29 -5.33 -3.68
CA PRO A 155 2.15 -5.76 -4.78
C PRO A 155 1.37 -6.46 -5.89
N THR A 156 1.75 -6.23 -7.15
CA THR A 156 1.08 -6.80 -8.31
C THR A 156 1.17 -8.33 -8.34
N GLU A 157 0.19 -8.96 -8.98
CA GLU A 157 0.18 -10.42 -9.23
C GLU A 157 1.40 -10.86 -10.03
N PHE A 158 1.86 -12.09 -9.78
CA PHE A 158 3.01 -12.69 -10.44
C PHE A 158 2.87 -14.22 -10.49
N GLY A 159 3.60 -14.86 -11.42
CA GLY A 159 3.54 -16.30 -11.63
C GLY A 159 4.81 -17.04 -11.21
N LEU A 160 4.68 -18.36 -11.04
CA LEU A 160 5.82 -19.27 -10.85
C LEU A 160 6.43 -19.62 -12.20
N LEU A 161 7.75 -19.86 -12.26
CA LEU A 161 8.47 -20.14 -13.51
C LEU A 161 9.18 -21.50 -13.51
N SER A 162 9.80 -21.89 -12.39
CA SER A 162 10.60 -23.11 -12.31
C SER A 162 10.74 -23.58 -10.86
N PRO A 163 10.76 -24.90 -10.62
CA PRO A 163 10.46 -25.97 -11.57
C PRO A 163 8.98 -25.97 -11.99
N ALA A 164 8.64 -26.60 -13.10
CA ALA A 164 7.25 -26.70 -13.54
C ALA A 164 6.40 -27.49 -12.53
N ASP A 165 5.09 -27.25 -12.55
CA ASP A 165 4.17 -28.00 -11.70
C ASP A 165 4.32 -29.53 -11.87
N SER A 166 4.19 -30.24 -10.75
CA SER A 166 4.31 -31.71 -10.70
C SER A 166 5.67 -32.23 -11.16
N THR A 167 6.73 -31.43 -10.99
CA THR A 167 8.10 -31.87 -11.26
C THR A 167 8.51 -32.98 -10.28
N GLU A 168 9.08 -34.02 -10.81
CA GLU A 168 9.75 -35.11 -10.07
C GLU A 168 11.27 -34.93 -10.17
N LEU A 169 11.91 -34.61 -9.04
CA LEU A 169 13.36 -34.44 -8.89
C LEU A 169 13.94 -35.69 -8.24
N ILE A 170 14.83 -36.40 -8.94
CA ILE A 170 15.57 -37.53 -8.40
C ILE A 170 17.01 -37.07 -8.11
N ILE A 171 17.41 -37.10 -6.86
CA ILE A 171 18.76 -36.73 -6.44
C ILE A 171 19.66 -37.97 -6.42
N THR A 172 20.76 -37.90 -7.17
CA THR A 172 21.74 -39.00 -7.26
C THR A 172 23.05 -38.64 -6.55
N PRO A 173 23.89 -39.62 -6.17
CA PRO A 173 25.22 -39.35 -5.60
C PRO A 173 26.11 -38.50 -6.51
N ASN A 174 25.93 -38.64 -7.84
CA ASN A 174 26.67 -37.81 -8.78
C ASN A 174 26.28 -36.33 -8.70
N ASP A 175 24.98 -36.03 -8.51
CA ASP A 175 24.49 -34.64 -8.39
C ASP A 175 25.02 -33.96 -7.12
N ILE A 176 25.13 -34.72 -6.03
CA ILE A 176 25.76 -34.25 -4.79
C ILE A 176 27.25 -33.95 -5.02
N SER A 177 27.96 -34.85 -5.68
CA SER A 177 29.41 -34.69 -5.95
C SER A 177 29.73 -33.51 -6.88
N GLN A 178 28.74 -33.08 -7.68
CA GLN A 178 28.84 -31.93 -8.58
C GLN A 178 28.27 -30.66 -7.98
N GLU A 179 27.88 -30.65 -6.71
CA GLU A 179 27.30 -29.51 -5.97
C GLU A 179 26.10 -28.91 -6.69
N MET A 180 25.23 -29.73 -7.27
CA MET A 180 24.06 -29.28 -8.00
C MET A 180 23.02 -28.64 -7.07
N ASN A 181 22.24 -27.74 -7.64
CA ASN A 181 21.20 -27.00 -6.91
C ASN A 181 19.84 -27.14 -7.62
N LEU A 182 18.78 -27.25 -6.84
CA LEU A 182 17.41 -27.00 -7.32
C LEU A 182 17.22 -25.49 -7.45
N MET A 183 16.84 -25.05 -8.64
CA MET A 183 16.52 -23.65 -8.91
C MET A 183 15.01 -23.44 -8.83
N MET A 184 14.58 -22.71 -7.83
CA MET A 184 13.22 -22.18 -7.71
C MET A 184 13.22 -20.77 -8.29
N LYS A 185 12.30 -20.48 -9.20
CA LYS A 185 12.24 -19.19 -9.88
C LYS A 185 10.80 -18.76 -10.10
N TRP A 186 10.55 -17.46 -9.97
CA TRP A 186 9.25 -16.81 -10.19
C TRP A 186 9.42 -15.46 -10.89
N GLU A 187 8.31 -14.90 -11.35
CA GLU A 187 8.27 -13.57 -11.94
C GLU A 187 8.48 -12.50 -10.88
N SER A 188 8.99 -11.33 -11.27
CA SER A 188 9.03 -10.19 -10.38
C SER A 188 7.65 -9.56 -10.28
N SER A 189 7.20 -9.31 -9.08
CA SER A 189 6.13 -8.36 -8.79
C SER A 189 6.65 -6.93 -8.85
N SER A 190 5.76 -5.98 -8.99
CA SER A 190 6.01 -4.55 -8.86
C SER A 190 5.01 -3.93 -7.89
N ASP A 191 5.38 -2.79 -7.39
CA ASP A 191 4.55 -2.00 -6.49
C ASP A 191 4.24 -0.66 -7.13
N VAL A 192 3.00 -0.20 -7.04
CA VAL A 192 2.56 1.06 -7.64
C VAL A 192 3.12 2.26 -6.90
N ASP A 193 3.20 2.15 -5.57
CA ASP A 193 3.78 3.19 -4.70
C ASP A 193 5.30 3.24 -4.80
N GLY A 194 5.91 2.22 -5.43
CA GLY A 194 7.35 2.08 -5.57
C GLY A 194 8.03 1.52 -4.34
N ASP A 195 7.28 0.82 -3.50
CA ASP A 195 7.78 0.21 -2.27
C ASP A 195 8.73 -0.97 -2.54
N VAL A 196 9.60 -1.21 -1.58
CA VAL A 196 10.61 -2.27 -1.67
C VAL A 196 9.98 -3.61 -1.33
N LEU A 197 9.92 -4.48 -2.35
CA LEU A 197 9.34 -5.81 -2.21
C LEU A 197 10.33 -6.83 -1.64
N SER A 198 9.82 -7.73 -0.83
CA SER A 198 10.48 -8.96 -0.41
C SER A 198 9.59 -10.17 -0.75
N TYR A 199 10.26 -11.32 -1.00
CA TYR A 199 9.59 -12.57 -1.36
C TYR A 199 9.77 -13.59 -0.26
N GLN A 200 8.69 -14.29 0.09
CA GLN A 200 8.71 -15.44 0.99
C GLN A 200 8.43 -16.71 0.18
N PHE A 201 9.45 -17.53 -0.05
CA PHE A 201 9.30 -18.85 -0.63
C PHE A 201 8.90 -19.86 0.43
N VAL A 202 7.87 -20.66 0.14
CA VAL A 202 7.39 -21.70 1.05
C VAL A 202 7.21 -23.02 0.31
N LEU A 203 7.82 -24.10 0.83
CA LEU A 203 7.55 -25.48 0.45
C LEU A 203 6.80 -26.17 1.58
N TYR A 204 5.57 -26.53 1.35
CA TYR A 204 4.67 -27.16 2.31
C TYR A 204 4.93 -28.68 2.43
N ASN A 205 4.61 -29.25 3.58
CA ASN A 205 4.56 -30.68 3.78
C ASN A 205 3.18 -31.20 3.32
N GLY A 206 3.08 -31.55 2.03
CA GLY A 206 1.83 -31.95 1.40
C GLY A 206 1.11 -30.80 0.68
N VAL A 207 -0.21 -30.82 0.72
CA VAL A 207 -1.05 -29.84 0.01
C VAL A 207 -1.03 -28.48 0.72
N TYR A 208 -0.97 -27.41 -0.06
CA TYR A 208 -1.07 -26.04 0.44
C TYR A 208 -2.36 -25.83 1.25
N ASP A 209 -2.19 -25.38 2.48
CA ASP A 209 -3.23 -24.87 3.34
C ASP A 209 -2.60 -23.81 4.25
N PRO A 210 -3.18 -22.62 4.40
CA PRO A 210 -2.69 -21.63 5.36
C PRO A 210 -2.56 -22.21 6.78
N GLY A 211 -1.33 -22.28 7.28
CA GLY A 211 -1.01 -22.91 8.56
C GLY A 211 -0.62 -24.39 8.49
N ALA A 212 -0.56 -24.99 7.31
CA ALA A 212 0.02 -26.33 7.12
C ALA A 212 1.50 -26.37 7.51
N PRO A 213 2.01 -27.53 7.96
CA PRO A 213 3.45 -27.70 8.22
C PRO A 213 4.26 -27.40 6.96
N VAL A 214 5.43 -26.81 7.12
CA VAL A 214 6.33 -26.47 6.02
C VAL A 214 7.63 -27.23 6.11
N PHE A 215 8.22 -27.58 4.95
CA PHE A 215 9.58 -28.09 4.85
C PHE A 215 10.59 -26.95 4.79
N ILE A 216 10.29 -25.91 4.01
CA ILE A 216 11.15 -24.75 3.79
C ILE A 216 10.28 -23.50 3.83
N ASP A 217 10.75 -22.51 4.58
CA ASP A 217 10.20 -21.16 4.65
C ASP A 217 11.38 -20.19 4.68
N THR A 218 11.51 -19.36 3.66
CA THR A 218 12.64 -18.43 3.55
C THR A 218 12.25 -17.13 2.87
N VAL A 219 12.79 -16.03 3.38
CA VAL A 219 12.54 -14.68 2.84
C VAL A 219 13.79 -14.20 2.11
N LEU A 220 13.60 -13.62 0.93
CA LEU A 220 14.65 -13.10 0.07
C LEU A 220 14.17 -11.88 -0.71
N SER A 221 15.12 -11.12 -1.25
CA SER A 221 14.85 -9.96 -2.11
C SER A 221 15.00 -10.25 -3.61
N ASP A 222 15.34 -11.49 -3.96
CA ASP A 222 15.54 -11.92 -5.35
C ASP A 222 14.37 -12.81 -5.80
N THR A 223 14.19 -12.98 -7.09
CA THR A 223 13.19 -13.85 -7.72
C THR A 223 13.70 -15.24 -8.03
N VAL A 224 14.86 -15.60 -7.49
CA VAL A 224 15.49 -16.91 -7.67
C VAL A 224 16.05 -17.40 -6.36
N LEU A 225 15.72 -18.65 -6.01
CA LEU A 225 16.28 -19.37 -4.87
C LEU A 225 17.00 -20.62 -5.39
N TYR A 226 18.26 -20.80 -4.96
CA TYR A 226 19.01 -22.02 -5.21
C TYR A 226 19.08 -22.85 -3.94
N ILE A 227 18.57 -24.07 -3.98
CA ILE A 227 18.59 -25.02 -2.87
C ILE A 227 19.57 -26.15 -3.21
N PRO A 228 20.69 -26.30 -2.52
CA PRO A 228 21.63 -27.39 -2.77
C PRO A 228 20.95 -28.76 -2.65
N TYR A 229 21.23 -29.67 -3.59
CA TYR A 229 20.68 -31.02 -3.53
C TYR A 229 21.15 -31.77 -2.28
N GLN A 230 22.34 -31.46 -1.80
CA GLN A 230 22.84 -31.96 -0.52
C GLN A 230 21.88 -31.61 0.64
N ASP A 231 21.46 -30.35 0.72
CA ASP A 231 20.58 -29.84 1.78
C ASP A 231 19.20 -30.50 1.72
N LEU A 232 18.66 -30.72 0.50
CA LEU A 232 17.41 -31.43 0.29
C LEU A 232 17.50 -32.90 0.73
N ALA A 233 18.56 -33.59 0.34
CA ALA A 233 18.78 -34.99 0.73
C ALA A 233 18.93 -35.13 2.25
N GLU A 234 19.65 -34.22 2.88
CA GLU A 234 19.81 -34.20 4.34
C GLU A 234 18.47 -33.92 5.05
N LEU A 235 17.67 -32.95 4.57
CA LEU A 235 16.34 -32.66 5.10
C LEU A 235 15.45 -33.90 5.04
N ILE A 236 15.41 -34.61 3.89
CA ILE A 236 14.62 -35.83 3.69
C ILE A 236 15.09 -36.94 4.64
N GLY A 237 16.39 -37.11 4.76
CA GLY A 237 16.98 -38.09 5.67
C GLY A 237 16.67 -37.84 7.14
N MET A 238 16.64 -36.56 7.58
CA MET A 238 16.25 -36.15 8.94
C MET A 238 14.80 -36.48 9.27
N LEU A 239 13.93 -36.43 8.27
CA LEU A 239 12.52 -36.83 8.42
C LEU A 239 12.33 -38.35 8.48
N GLY A 240 13.41 -39.13 8.30
CA GLY A 240 13.34 -40.59 8.23
C GLY A 240 12.65 -41.10 6.97
N GLN A 241 12.63 -40.28 5.92
CA GLN A 241 12.00 -40.57 4.65
C GLN A 241 13.06 -40.76 3.55
N THR A 242 12.68 -41.24 2.40
CA THR A 242 13.51 -41.30 1.20
C THR A 242 13.09 -40.30 0.14
N SER A 243 11.87 -39.79 0.26
CA SER A 243 11.32 -38.76 -0.61
C SER A 243 10.36 -37.86 0.16
N ILE A 244 10.16 -36.64 -0.32
CA ILE A 244 9.11 -35.71 0.12
C ILE A 244 8.33 -35.25 -1.08
N SER A 245 7.03 -34.99 -0.88
CA SER A 245 6.18 -34.32 -1.86
C SER A 245 5.44 -33.21 -1.17
N GLY A 246 5.37 -32.06 -1.82
CA GLY A 246 4.66 -30.93 -1.27
C GLY A 246 4.39 -29.83 -2.28
N ASP A 247 3.43 -29.02 -1.95
CA ASP A 247 3.12 -27.83 -2.73
C ASP A 247 4.08 -26.70 -2.36
N TRP A 248 4.45 -25.91 -3.35
CA TRP A 248 5.24 -24.71 -3.13
C TRP A 248 4.61 -23.50 -3.79
N THR A 249 4.80 -22.37 -3.16
CA THR A 249 4.33 -21.08 -3.64
C THR A 249 5.25 -19.97 -3.12
N VAL A 250 5.00 -18.76 -3.59
CA VAL A 250 5.74 -17.57 -3.16
C VAL A 250 4.75 -16.48 -2.80
N PHE A 251 5.04 -15.77 -1.73
CA PHE A 251 4.34 -14.55 -1.33
C PHE A 251 5.28 -13.38 -1.56
N THR A 252 4.75 -12.25 -2.01
CA THR A 252 5.47 -10.98 -2.04
C THR A 252 4.81 -9.99 -1.09
N THR A 253 5.60 -9.15 -0.43
CA THR A 253 5.09 -8.14 0.50
C THR A 253 5.90 -6.85 0.39
N ASP A 254 5.22 -5.74 0.51
CA ASP A 254 5.74 -4.37 0.68
C ASP A 254 5.95 -4.00 2.16
N SER A 255 5.63 -4.86 3.10
CA SER A 255 5.58 -4.74 4.56
C SER A 255 4.24 -4.29 5.14
N VAL A 256 3.28 -3.92 4.32
CA VAL A 256 1.89 -3.56 4.68
C VAL A 256 0.97 -4.65 4.18
N ASP A 257 1.01 -4.93 2.88
CA ASP A 257 0.18 -5.92 2.22
C ASP A 257 1.00 -7.10 1.68
N THR A 258 0.30 -8.16 1.32
CA THR A 258 0.93 -9.39 0.83
C THR A 258 0.12 -9.98 -0.30
N THR A 259 0.78 -10.24 -1.42
CA THR A 259 0.21 -10.92 -2.59
C THR A 259 0.83 -12.30 -2.75
N ILE A 260 -0.01 -13.33 -2.91
CA ILE A 260 0.44 -14.68 -3.24
C ILE A 260 0.61 -14.82 -4.76
N SER A 261 1.54 -15.66 -5.21
CA SER A 261 1.65 -16.00 -6.63
C SER A 261 0.35 -16.59 -7.17
N ASN A 262 0.07 -16.40 -8.46
CA ASN A 262 -1.13 -16.91 -9.14
C ASN A 262 -1.22 -18.44 -9.13
N ASP A 263 -0.11 -19.11 -8.82
CA ASP A 263 0.03 -20.55 -8.88
C ASP A 263 0.48 -21.13 -7.54
N VAL A 264 0.03 -22.34 -7.27
CA VAL A 264 0.58 -23.22 -6.25
C VAL A 264 0.95 -24.53 -6.96
N TRP A 265 2.23 -24.83 -7.02
CA TRP A 265 2.74 -26.00 -7.77
C TRP A 265 3.23 -27.09 -6.85
N ASN A 266 3.12 -28.33 -7.31
CA ASN A 266 3.62 -29.50 -6.58
C ASN A 266 5.02 -29.89 -7.05
N ILE A 267 5.83 -30.41 -6.12
CA ILE A 267 7.12 -31.02 -6.40
C ILE A 267 7.28 -32.31 -5.60
N LEU A 268 7.78 -33.35 -6.26
CA LEU A 268 8.26 -34.57 -5.63
C LEU A 268 9.81 -34.58 -5.64
N ILE A 269 10.43 -34.76 -4.51
CA ILE A 269 11.90 -34.83 -4.39
C ILE A 269 12.25 -36.20 -3.81
N ASP A 270 12.92 -37.04 -4.61
CA ASP A 270 13.40 -38.39 -4.25
C ASP A 270 14.91 -38.36 -4.05
N ALA A 271 15.36 -38.63 -2.84
CA ALA A 271 16.75 -38.78 -2.45
C ALA A 271 17.11 -40.23 -2.06
N GLY A 272 16.23 -41.20 -2.36
CA GLY A 272 16.42 -42.61 -1.98
C GLY A 272 17.74 -43.21 -2.48
N GLY A 273 18.18 -42.79 -3.65
CA GLY A 273 19.46 -43.21 -4.21
C GLY A 273 20.70 -42.72 -3.42
N VAL A 274 20.57 -41.60 -2.76
CA VAL A 274 21.63 -41.01 -1.90
C VAL A 274 21.54 -41.59 -0.50
N LEU A 275 20.35 -41.60 0.09
CA LEU A 275 20.10 -41.97 1.50
C LEU A 275 20.31 -43.47 1.74
N SER A 276 20.07 -44.34 0.74
CA SER A 276 20.34 -45.77 0.83
C SER A 276 21.84 -46.08 0.94
N ILE A 277 22.71 -45.14 0.52
CA ILE A 277 24.17 -45.27 0.63
C ILE A 277 24.65 -44.70 1.97
N HIS A 278 23.91 -43.76 2.57
CA HIS A 278 24.29 -43.07 3.81
C HIS A 278 24.08 -43.91 5.09
N GLY A 279 23.43 -45.08 5.03
CA GLY A 279 23.24 -45.94 6.20
C GLY A 279 24.52 -46.44 6.89
N ASP A 280 25.67 -46.29 6.23
CA ASP A 280 26.99 -46.75 6.74
C ASP A 280 28.13 -45.70 6.58
N ILE A 281 27.85 -44.46 6.16
CA ILE A 281 28.90 -43.45 6.03
C ILE A 281 29.02 -42.67 7.34
N ILE A 282 30.06 -42.94 8.06
CA ILE A 282 30.51 -42.16 9.23
C ILE A 282 31.33 -40.98 8.69
N PRO A 283 31.07 -39.73 9.12
CA PRO A 283 31.90 -38.58 8.76
C PRO A 283 33.37 -38.81 9.13
N GLU A 284 34.27 -38.33 8.30
CA GLU A 284 35.73 -38.50 8.59
C GLU A 284 36.24 -37.46 9.60
N VAL A 285 35.53 -36.33 9.77
CA VAL A 285 35.91 -35.22 10.61
C VAL A 285 34.70 -34.62 11.35
N TYR A 286 34.97 -34.05 12.52
CA TYR A 286 33.97 -33.24 13.21
C TYR A 286 33.66 -31.97 12.40
N ALA A 287 32.40 -31.62 12.26
CA ALA A 287 31.97 -30.35 11.65
C ALA A 287 30.73 -29.79 12.34
N LEU A 288 30.61 -28.47 12.34
CA LEU A 288 29.38 -27.75 12.65
C LEU A 288 28.98 -26.96 11.42
N HIS A 289 27.80 -27.23 10.86
CA HIS A 289 27.31 -26.57 9.65
C HIS A 289 26.60 -25.29 9.98
N GLN A 290 26.36 -24.44 8.94
CA GLN A 290 25.51 -23.27 9.08
C GLN A 290 24.10 -23.75 9.34
N ASN A 291 23.40 -23.11 10.29
CA ASN A 291 21.98 -23.39 10.51
C ASN A 291 21.15 -23.01 9.28
N TYR A 292 20.10 -23.78 9.04
CA TYR A 292 19.18 -23.52 7.93
C TYR A 292 17.72 -23.66 8.40
N PRO A 293 16.85 -22.72 7.99
CA PRO A 293 17.15 -21.45 7.33
C PRO A 293 17.98 -20.49 8.19
N ASN A 294 18.66 -19.52 7.57
CA ASN A 294 19.35 -18.42 8.24
C ASN A 294 19.42 -17.18 7.33
N PRO A 295 18.67 -16.11 7.57
CA PRO A 295 17.83 -15.89 8.76
C PRO A 295 16.67 -16.88 8.90
N PHE A 296 16.10 -17.02 10.11
CA PHE A 296 15.01 -17.97 10.39
C PHE A 296 13.88 -17.34 11.22
N ASN A 297 12.67 -17.96 11.14
CA ASN A 297 11.47 -17.51 11.86
C ASN A 297 10.47 -18.66 12.09
N PRO A 298 10.13 -19.06 13.29
CA PRO A 298 10.97 -19.02 14.50
C PRO A 298 11.90 -20.22 14.60
N THR A 299 11.87 -21.16 13.62
CA THR A 299 12.52 -22.46 13.69
C THR A 299 13.73 -22.55 12.75
N THR A 300 14.80 -23.18 13.22
CA THR A 300 16.00 -23.47 12.42
C THR A 300 16.62 -24.81 12.82
N ILE A 301 17.35 -25.42 11.89
CA ILE A 301 18.02 -26.70 12.08
C ILE A 301 19.54 -26.45 12.19
N LEU A 302 20.15 -26.96 13.21
CA LEU A 302 21.60 -27.00 13.40
C LEU A 302 22.12 -28.38 13.05
N ARG A 303 23.06 -28.47 12.12
CA ARG A 303 23.67 -29.72 11.65
C ARG A 303 25.10 -29.84 12.13
N TYR A 304 25.51 -31.06 12.45
CA TYR A 304 26.86 -31.36 12.89
C TYR A 304 27.23 -32.81 12.60
N ASP A 305 28.53 -33.06 12.41
CA ASP A 305 29.08 -34.33 12.00
C ASP A 305 29.94 -34.91 13.10
N LEU A 306 29.74 -36.19 13.39
CA LEU A 306 30.46 -36.94 14.42
C LEU A 306 31.19 -38.13 13.80
N PRO A 307 32.51 -38.11 13.72
CA PRO A 307 33.28 -39.24 13.16
C PRO A 307 33.31 -40.46 14.09
N GLU A 308 32.96 -40.30 15.35
CA GLU A 308 32.97 -41.35 16.38
C GLU A 308 31.90 -41.09 17.45
N ASP A 309 31.59 -42.10 18.24
CA ASP A 309 30.68 -42.01 19.36
C ASP A 309 31.27 -41.08 20.43
N THR A 310 30.60 -39.98 20.73
CA THR A 310 31.15 -38.93 21.60
C THR A 310 30.08 -38.22 22.43
N GLN A 311 30.53 -37.59 23.52
CA GLN A 311 29.74 -36.68 24.33
C GLN A 311 29.61 -35.35 23.58
N VAL A 312 28.39 -34.96 23.23
CA VAL A 312 28.09 -33.71 22.51
C VAL A 312 27.38 -32.73 23.43
N ASN A 313 27.83 -31.49 23.40
CA ASN A 313 27.11 -30.36 23.96
C ASN A 313 26.90 -29.31 22.89
N ILE A 314 25.62 -28.90 22.64
CA ILE A 314 25.27 -27.80 21.75
C ILE A 314 24.46 -26.79 22.54
N THR A 315 25.00 -25.58 22.66
CA THR A 315 24.41 -24.51 23.45
C THR A 315 24.24 -23.23 22.59
N ILE A 316 23.11 -22.57 22.76
CA ILE A 316 22.77 -21.28 22.16
C ILE A 316 23.16 -20.17 23.14
N TYR A 317 23.78 -19.11 22.62
CA TYR A 317 24.17 -17.92 23.36
C TYR A 317 23.58 -16.64 22.68
N ASP A 318 23.29 -15.65 23.50
CA ASP A 318 23.02 -14.29 22.99
C ASP A 318 24.36 -13.58 22.64
N ILE A 319 24.24 -12.37 22.06
CA ILE A 319 25.41 -11.56 21.67
C ILE A 319 26.28 -11.09 22.84
N MET A 320 25.78 -11.19 24.07
CA MET A 320 26.53 -10.89 25.30
C MET A 320 27.23 -12.13 25.88
N GLY A 321 27.10 -13.28 25.23
CA GLY A 321 27.67 -14.55 25.66
C GLY A 321 26.90 -15.24 26.80
N ARG A 322 25.66 -14.82 27.07
CA ARG A 322 24.80 -15.48 28.05
C ARG A 322 24.15 -16.69 27.40
N GLU A 323 24.13 -17.79 28.14
CA GLU A 323 23.43 -19.00 27.72
C GLU A 323 21.92 -18.75 27.61
N VAL A 324 21.36 -19.18 26.49
CA VAL A 324 19.91 -19.04 26.17
C VAL A 324 19.26 -20.40 26.29
N ARG A 325 19.84 -21.42 25.65
CA ARG A 325 19.32 -22.79 25.66
C ARG A 325 20.42 -23.83 25.39
N THR A 326 20.40 -24.93 26.13
CA THR A 326 21.16 -26.14 25.80
C THR A 326 20.27 -27.08 24.98
N LEU A 327 20.63 -27.31 23.70
CA LEU A 327 19.89 -28.16 22.80
C LEU A 327 20.27 -29.62 22.90
N VAL A 328 21.56 -29.90 23.07
CA VAL A 328 22.12 -31.26 23.18
C VAL A 328 23.10 -31.28 24.33
N ASN A 329 23.04 -32.30 25.19
CA ASN A 329 24.02 -32.56 26.24
C ASN A 329 23.99 -34.04 26.62
N ASN A 330 24.41 -34.91 25.69
CA ASN A 330 24.40 -36.36 25.90
C ASN A 330 25.41 -37.07 24.99
N GLN A 331 25.67 -38.34 25.29
CA GLN A 331 26.40 -39.23 24.40
C GLN A 331 25.64 -39.46 23.12
N GLN A 332 26.30 -39.29 21.98
CA GLN A 332 25.75 -39.52 20.65
C GLN A 332 26.64 -40.48 19.86
N SER A 333 25.99 -41.34 19.03
CA SER A 333 26.71 -42.23 18.10
C SER A 333 27.31 -41.43 16.93
N ALA A 334 28.38 -41.97 16.34
CA ALA A 334 28.92 -41.48 15.07
C ALA A 334 27.84 -41.26 14.02
N GLY A 335 28.07 -40.36 13.07
CA GLY A 335 27.18 -40.06 11.94
C GLY A 335 26.84 -38.57 11.81
N TYR A 336 26.08 -38.25 10.76
CA TYR A 336 25.49 -36.92 10.52
C TYR A 336 24.32 -36.70 11.47
N LYS A 337 24.31 -35.58 12.18
CA LYS A 337 23.34 -35.28 13.22
C LYS A 337 22.71 -33.91 13.03
N SER A 338 21.51 -33.77 13.57
CA SER A 338 20.84 -32.46 13.60
C SER A 338 20.05 -32.27 14.87
N VAL A 339 19.79 -31.01 15.19
CA VAL A 339 18.90 -30.60 16.28
C VAL A 339 18.16 -29.34 15.89
N VAL A 340 16.87 -29.28 16.20
CA VAL A 340 15.99 -28.12 15.91
C VAL A 340 16.07 -27.15 17.08
N TRP A 341 16.12 -25.86 16.76
CA TRP A 341 15.84 -24.77 17.70
C TRP A 341 14.62 -23.97 17.25
N ASP A 342 13.69 -23.80 18.16
CA ASP A 342 12.39 -23.15 17.99
C ASP A 342 12.35 -21.73 18.56
N ALA A 343 13.50 -21.06 18.67
CA ALA A 343 13.66 -19.74 19.25
C ALA A 343 13.11 -19.60 20.68
N THR A 344 13.20 -20.66 21.49
CA THR A 344 12.84 -20.60 22.92
C THR A 344 14.08 -20.78 23.82
N ASN A 345 14.01 -20.25 25.03
CA ASN A 345 15.01 -20.48 26.08
C ASN A 345 14.79 -21.81 26.83
N ASP A 346 15.64 -22.16 27.80
CA ASP A 346 15.48 -23.39 28.60
C ASP A 346 14.17 -23.46 29.40
N LEU A 347 13.49 -22.35 29.61
CA LEU A 347 12.18 -22.29 30.26
C LEU A 347 11.02 -22.43 29.26
N GLY A 348 11.32 -22.63 27.97
CA GLY A 348 10.32 -22.70 26.90
C GLY A 348 9.70 -21.34 26.52
N GLN A 349 10.31 -20.23 26.93
CA GLN A 349 9.81 -18.90 26.61
C GLN A 349 10.46 -18.39 25.32
N PRO A 350 9.68 -17.76 24.40
CA PRO A 350 10.21 -17.17 23.18
C PRO A 350 11.29 -16.13 23.46
N VAL A 351 12.35 -16.12 22.67
CA VAL A 351 13.42 -15.12 22.76
C VAL A 351 13.19 -13.99 21.75
N SER A 352 13.87 -12.85 21.94
CA SER A 352 13.72 -11.68 21.06
C SER A 352 14.41 -11.92 19.72
N ALA A 353 13.86 -11.32 18.64
CA ALA A 353 14.54 -11.24 17.35
C ALA A 353 15.94 -10.64 17.50
N GLY A 354 16.89 -11.13 16.72
CA GLY A 354 18.28 -10.67 16.78
C GLY A 354 19.30 -11.74 16.42
N MET A 355 20.56 -11.42 16.64
CA MET A 355 21.68 -12.32 16.39
C MET A 355 21.93 -13.22 17.60
N TYR A 356 22.12 -14.51 17.34
CA TYR A 356 22.51 -15.54 18.32
C TYR A 356 23.75 -16.26 17.83
N LEU A 357 24.45 -16.87 18.77
CA LEU A 357 25.59 -17.76 18.52
C LEU A 357 25.21 -19.16 18.99
N TYR A 358 25.61 -20.19 18.25
CA TYR A 358 25.54 -21.57 18.71
C TYR A 358 26.92 -22.20 18.69
N ARG A 359 27.18 -22.97 19.71
CA ARG A 359 28.48 -23.62 19.96
C ARG A 359 28.26 -25.10 20.12
N ILE A 360 29.04 -25.89 19.37
CA ILE A 360 29.24 -27.30 19.64
C ILE A 360 30.52 -27.53 20.45
N SER A 361 30.49 -28.50 21.36
CA SER A 361 31.65 -29.09 22.01
C SER A 361 31.50 -30.60 21.95
N ALA A 362 32.46 -31.28 21.30
CA ALA A 362 32.52 -32.71 21.15
C ALA A 362 33.99 -33.12 21.34
N GLU A 363 34.31 -33.66 22.51
CA GLU A 363 35.69 -33.88 22.96
C GLU A 363 36.58 -32.63 22.85
N GLU A 364 37.64 -32.68 22.04
CA GLU A 364 38.54 -31.55 21.81
C GLU A 364 38.01 -30.61 20.71
N PHE A 365 36.98 -31.03 19.93
CA PHE A 365 36.39 -30.21 18.89
C PHE A 365 35.43 -29.17 19.48
N VAL A 366 35.71 -27.91 19.18
CA VAL A 366 34.86 -26.78 19.57
C VAL A 366 34.72 -25.86 18.36
N GLN A 367 33.48 -25.60 17.98
CA GLN A 367 33.18 -24.64 16.90
C GLN A 367 31.99 -23.77 17.27
N VAL A 368 32.00 -22.52 16.78
CA VAL A 368 30.94 -21.54 17.01
C VAL A 368 30.50 -20.95 15.67
N LYS A 369 29.21 -20.82 15.49
CA LYS A 369 28.60 -20.13 14.33
C LYS A 369 27.54 -19.11 14.77
N LYS A 370 27.19 -18.21 13.87
CA LYS A 370 26.17 -17.19 14.10
C LYS A 370 24.89 -17.52 13.33
N MET A 371 23.75 -17.09 13.88
CA MET A 371 22.44 -17.17 13.25
C MET A 371 21.63 -15.93 13.54
N VAL A 372 20.61 -15.65 12.70
CA VAL A 372 19.75 -14.46 12.82
C VAL A 372 18.30 -14.91 12.91
N LEU A 373 17.66 -14.59 14.04
CA LEU A 373 16.22 -14.78 14.24
C LEU A 373 15.49 -13.54 13.78
N LEU A 374 14.56 -13.71 12.84
CA LEU A 374 13.60 -12.69 12.45
C LEU A 374 12.43 -12.65 13.45
N LYS A 375 11.57 -11.67 13.30
CA LYS A 375 10.39 -11.51 14.17
C LYS A 375 9.14 -12.01 13.46
#